data_1e4492c60370d6ae31578d9ff143f7b0
#
_entry.id   1e4492c60370d6ae31578d9ff143f7b0
#
_cell.length_a   1.000
_cell.length_b   1.000
_cell.length_c   1.000
_cell.angle_alpha   90.00
_cell.angle_beta   90.00
_cell.angle_gamma   90.00
#
_symmetry.space_group_name_H-M   'P 1'
#
loop_
_entity.id
_entity.type
_entity.pdbx_description
1 polymer ?
#
loop_
_entity_poly.entity_id
_entity_poly.type
_entity_poly.pdbx_seq_one_letter_code
_entity_poly.pdbx_strand_id
1 'polypeptide(L)'
;MASRRKEIIEFLVTQVKEIDGAASGFDSSYTYNVNVFNNVFRKLKFLDEINDFPGIYISAGTENRDFNSQNLTTATLDATIRIYVYGEDDAQSQVDDLLQDVEHVIYNLGDNPDKGILDITISNISTDEGLVTPYGLGEIELEILYILE
;
A
#
# COMPACT_ATOMS: atom_id res chain seq x y z
N MET A 1 20.30 13.66 5.90
CA MET A 1 18.98 13.91 5.30
C MET A 1 18.35 12.63 4.80
N ALA A 2 17.10 12.39 5.18
CA ALA A 2 16.38 11.23 4.69
C ALA A 2 16.11 11.37 3.18
N SER A 3 16.15 10.26 2.44
CA SER A 3 15.80 10.29 1.04
C SER A 3 14.28 10.48 0.88
N ARG A 4 13.88 11.16 -0.19
CA ARG A 4 12.47 11.40 -0.46
C ARG A 4 11.70 10.08 -0.63
N ARG A 5 12.29 9.11 -1.33
CA ARG A 5 11.63 7.80 -1.51
C ARG A 5 11.43 7.06 -0.18
N LYS A 6 12.38 7.17 0.74
CA LYS A 6 12.25 6.59 2.08
C LYS A 6 11.07 7.22 2.83
N GLU A 7 10.99 8.55 2.80
CA GLU A 7 9.91 9.29 3.45
C GLU A 7 8.54 8.91 2.88
N ILE A 8 8.45 8.74 1.57
CA ILE A 8 7.21 8.38 0.89
C ILE A 8 6.74 6.99 1.35
N ILE A 9 7.64 6.01 1.39
CA ILE A 9 7.27 4.65 1.81
C ILE A 9 6.89 4.65 3.29
N GLU A 10 7.60 5.34 4.14
CA GLU A 10 7.26 5.45 5.56
C GLU A 10 5.90 6.12 5.76
N PHE A 11 5.61 7.13 4.94
CA PHE A 11 4.31 7.78 4.94
C PHE A 11 3.18 6.80 4.58
N LEU A 12 3.37 6.01 3.52
CA LEU A 12 2.39 4.99 3.12
C LEU A 12 2.15 3.98 4.24
N VAL A 13 3.22 3.50 4.88
CA VAL A 13 3.10 2.56 5.99
C VAL A 13 2.25 3.16 7.11
N THR A 14 2.52 4.42 7.47
CA THR A 14 1.78 5.11 8.53
C THR A 14 0.30 5.26 8.19
N GLN A 15 0.00 5.63 6.93
CA GLN A 15 -1.39 5.85 6.51
C GLN A 15 -2.16 4.53 6.42
N VAL A 16 -1.54 3.47 5.93
CA VAL A 16 -2.20 2.16 5.81
C VAL A 16 -2.47 1.55 7.20
N LYS A 17 -1.67 1.86 8.21
CA LYS A 17 -1.93 1.43 9.58
C LYS A 17 -3.27 1.93 10.13
N GLU A 18 -3.88 2.93 9.49
CA GLU A 18 -5.18 3.44 9.88
C GLU A 18 -6.30 2.39 9.73
N ILE A 19 -6.10 1.37 8.93
CA ILE A 19 -7.12 0.34 8.69
C ILE A 19 -7.36 -0.44 9.99
N ASP A 20 -8.42 -0.09 10.70
CA ASP A 20 -8.67 -0.60 12.05
C ASP A 20 -10.08 -1.18 12.25
N GLY A 21 -10.84 -1.34 11.16
CA GLY A 21 -12.21 -1.83 11.23
C GLY A 21 -13.23 -0.77 11.64
N ALA A 22 -12.79 0.45 11.88
CA ALA A 22 -13.66 1.57 12.27
C ALA A 22 -13.83 2.55 11.11
N ALA A 23 -14.47 3.68 11.36
CA ALA A 23 -14.67 4.71 10.34
C ALA A 23 -13.32 5.31 9.91
N SER A 24 -13.19 5.56 8.61
CA SER A 24 -11.98 6.14 8.04
C SER A 24 -11.77 7.58 8.51
N GLY A 25 -10.53 7.94 8.81
CA GLY A 25 -10.15 9.33 9.09
C GLY A 25 -10.19 10.23 7.85
N PHE A 26 -10.17 9.65 6.65
CA PHE A 26 -10.28 10.42 5.40
C PHE A 26 -11.74 10.72 5.03
N ASP A 27 -12.64 9.80 5.35
CA ASP A 27 -14.05 9.90 4.99
C ASP A 27 -14.87 9.09 5.99
N SER A 28 -15.55 9.77 6.91
CA SER A 28 -16.29 9.12 7.99
C SER A 28 -17.48 8.29 7.50
N SER A 29 -17.89 8.45 6.24
CA SER A 29 -18.94 7.61 5.65
C SER A 29 -18.43 6.23 5.23
N TYR A 30 -17.10 6.06 5.18
CA TYR A 30 -16.47 4.78 4.86
C TYR A 30 -16.02 4.10 6.14
N THR A 31 -16.42 2.85 6.33
CA THR A 31 -15.98 2.02 7.45
C THR A 31 -15.09 0.93 6.91
N TYR A 32 -13.89 0.79 7.48
CA TYR A 32 -12.97 -0.26 7.06
C TYR A 32 -13.56 -1.64 7.32
N ASN A 33 -13.39 -2.53 6.37
CA ASN A 33 -13.89 -3.90 6.44
C ASN A 33 -13.06 -4.78 7.38
N VAL A 34 -11.79 -4.44 7.54
CA VAL A 34 -10.80 -5.28 8.20
C VAL A 34 -10.03 -4.45 9.22
N ASN A 35 -9.59 -5.09 10.31
CA ASN A 35 -8.66 -4.49 11.26
C ASN A 35 -7.30 -5.16 11.08
N VAL A 36 -6.27 -4.39 10.72
CA VAL A 36 -4.92 -4.92 10.51
C VAL A 36 -4.08 -4.92 11.78
N PHE A 37 -4.59 -4.39 12.90
CA PHE A 37 -3.90 -4.36 14.19
C PHE A 37 -2.48 -3.78 14.12
N ASN A 38 -2.27 -2.76 13.30
CA ASN A 38 -0.97 -2.13 13.05
C ASN A 38 0.08 -3.05 12.39
N ASN A 39 -0.33 -4.19 11.84
CA ASN A 39 0.58 -5.12 11.17
C ASN A 39 0.89 -4.65 9.76
N VAL A 40 1.52 -3.50 9.65
CA VAL A 40 1.95 -2.90 8.38
C VAL A 40 3.45 -2.61 8.50
N PHE A 41 4.22 -3.17 7.58
CA PHE A 41 5.67 -3.14 7.66
C PHE A 41 6.31 -2.70 6.35
N ARG A 42 7.47 -2.06 6.46
CA ARG A 42 8.24 -1.59 5.31
C ARG A 42 9.23 -2.66 4.85
N LYS A 43 8.72 -3.79 4.40
CA LYS A 43 9.52 -4.87 3.82
C LYS A 43 8.60 -5.87 3.17
N LEU A 44 9.14 -6.75 2.35
CA LEU A 44 8.39 -7.88 1.83
C LEU A 44 8.76 -9.14 2.60
N LYS A 45 7.79 -10.00 2.82
CA LYS A 45 7.99 -11.32 3.41
C LYS A 45 7.28 -12.36 2.57
N PHE A 46 7.79 -13.58 2.62
CA PHE A 46 7.10 -14.73 2.04
C PHE A 46 6.07 -15.25 3.04
N LEU A 47 5.06 -15.93 2.51
CA LEU A 47 3.95 -16.42 3.34
C LEU A 47 4.40 -17.25 4.55
N ASP A 48 5.43 -18.08 4.38
CA ASP A 48 5.95 -18.94 5.45
C ASP A 48 6.67 -18.18 6.57
N GLU A 49 6.95 -16.89 6.36
CA GLU A 49 7.59 -16.04 7.36
C GLU A 49 6.59 -15.24 8.20
N ILE A 50 5.29 -15.35 7.89
CA ILE A 50 4.26 -14.50 8.49
C ILE A 50 3.57 -15.25 9.61
N ASN A 51 3.52 -14.60 10.79
CA ASN A 51 2.90 -15.17 11.98
C ASN A 51 1.60 -14.47 12.39
N ASP A 52 1.43 -13.23 11.96
CA ASP A 52 0.26 -12.42 12.33
C ASP A 52 -0.56 -12.08 11.09
N PHE A 53 -1.86 -12.34 11.16
CA PHE A 53 -2.79 -12.07 10.07
C PHE A 53 -3.94 -11.18 10.57
N PRO A 54 -4.44 -10.25 9.76
CA PRO A 54 -3.89 -9.87 8.46
C PRO A 54 -2.58 -9.09 8.60
N GLY A 55 -1.75 -9.15 7.58
CA GLY A 55 -0.49 -8.41 7.54
C GLY A 55 -0.33 -7.71 6.21
N ILE A 56 0.28 -6.53 6.23
CA ILE A 56 0.52 -5.72 5.03
C ILE A 56 1.99 -5.38 4.98
N TYR A 57 2.59 -5.56 3.79
CA TYR A 57 4.02 -5.34 3.58
C TYR A 57 4.20 -4.45 2.37
N ILE A 58 4.92 -3.34 2.56
CA ILE A 58 5.11 -2.29 1.55
C ILE A 58 6.60 -2.15 1.26
N SER A 59 6.95 -2.17 -0.03
CA SER A 59 8.33 -1.93 -0.43
C SER A 59 8.40 -1.09 -1.68
N ALA A 60 9.53 -0.38 -1.84
CA ALA A 60 9.85 0.37 -3.04
C ALA A 60 10.71 -0.48 -3.96
N GLY A 61 10.45 -0.37 -5.24
CA GLY A 61 11.23 -1.04 -6.28
C GLY A 61 11.97 -0.04 -7.16
N THR A 62 11.73 -0.13 -8.45
CA THR A 62 12.40 0.67 -9.47
C THR A 62 11.92 2.13 -9.45
N GLU A 63 12.83 3.03 -9.73
CA GLU A 63 12.52 4.45 -9.86
C GLU A 63 13.05 4.95 -11.20
N ASN A 64 12.18 5.58 -11.97
CA ASN A 64 12.54 6.22 -13.23
C ASN A 64 12.52 7.73 -13.04
N ARG A 65 13.53 8.43 -13.57
CA ARG A 65 13.66 9.87 -13.39
C ARG A 65 13.59 10.60 -14.71
N ASP A 66 12.88 11.73 -14.70
CA ASP A 66 12.77 12.61 -15.84
C ASP A 66 13.30 13.99 -15.47
N PHE A 67 14.23 14.49 -16.29
CA PHE A 67 14.70 15.85 -16.16
C PHE A 67 13.78 16.77 -16.95
N ASN A 68 13.19 17.71 -16.25
CA ASN A 68 12.42 18.76 -16.89
C ASN A 68 13.27 20.02 -16.99
N SER A 69 12.85 20.99 -17.78
CA SER A 69 13.52 22.27 -17.86
C SER A 69 13.53 22.97 -16.49
N GLN A 70 14.47 23.91 -16.30
CA GLN A 70 14.57 24.71 -15.08
C GLN A 70 15.03 23.92 -13.84
N ASN A 71 15.86 22.90 -14.05
CA ASN A 71 16.45 22.09 -12.96
C ASN A 71 15.43 21.31 -12.12
N LEU A 72 14.24 21.12 -12.64
CA LEU A 72 13.24 20.29 -11.99
C LEU A 72 13.39 18.85 -12.43
N THR A 73 13.52 17.94 -11.48
CA THR A 73 13.55 16.50 -11.73
C THR A 73 12.36 15.87 -11.06
N THR A 74 11.61 15.07 -11.82
CA THR A 74 10.54 14.25 -11.27
C THR A 74 10.94 12.79 -11.33
N ALA A 75 10.34 11.99 -10.48
CA ALA A 75 10.58 10.56 -10.45
C ALA A 75 9.26 9.82 -10.38
N THR A 76 9.24 8.65 -11.02
CA THR A 76 8.14 7.70 -10.87
C THR A 76 8.69 6.49 -10.12
N LEU A 77 8.19 6.28 -8.90
CA LEU A 77 8.62 5.19 -8.04
C LEU A 77 7.60 4.07 -8.11
N ASP A 78 8.08 2.87 -8.44
CA ASP A 78 7.25 1.68 -8.36
C ASP A 78 7.26 1.17 -6.93
N ALA A 79 6.09 0.98 -6.36
CA ALA A 79 5.95 0.41 -5.02
C ALA A 79 4.98 -0.76 -5.06
N THR A 80 5.20 -1.70 -4.17
CA THR A 80 4.37 -2.91 -4.06
C THR A 80 3.80 -2.99 -2.65
N ILE A 81 2.50 -3.24 -2.57
CA ILE A 81 1.83 -3.53 -1.31
C ILE A 81 1.35 -4.97 -1.37
N ARG A 82 1.86 -5.83 -0.49
CA ARG A 82 1.39 -7.21 -0.35
C ARG A 82 0.55 -7.34 0.89
N ILE A 83 -0.57 -8.02 0.75
CA ILE A 83 -1.45 -8.33 1.86
C ILE A 83 -1.56 -9.83 2.03
N TYR A 84 -1.64 -10.27 3.28
CA TYR A 84 -1.80 -11.67 3.63
C TYR A 84 -2.90 -11.81 4.65
N VAL A 85 -3.80 -12.75 4.41
CA VAL A 85 -4.91 -13.03 5.32
C VAL A 85 -4.98 -14.53 5.60
N TYR A 86 -5.71 -14.89 6.65
CA TYR A 86 -5.99 -16.27 6.99
C TYR A 86 -7.48 -16.45 7.20
N GLY A 87 -8.05 -17.47 6.57
CA GLY A 87 -9.45 -17.82 6.74
C GLY A 87 -9.73 -19.18 6.14
N GLU A 88 -10.25 -20.12 6.92
CA GLU A 88 -10.43 -21.49 6.44
C GLU A 88 -11.38 -21.58 5.24
N ASP A 89 -12.46 -20.79 5.26
CA ASP A 89 -13.47 -20.84 4.22
C ASP A 89 -13.65 -19.54 3.46
N ASP A 90 -13.05 -18.44 3.94
CA ASP A 90 -13.34 -17.10 3.44
C ASP A 90 -12.08 -16.27 3.11
N ALA A 91 -10.93 -16.94 2.93
CA ALA A 91 -9.67 -16.22 2.66
C ALA A 91 -9.79 -15.28 1.45
N GLN A 92 -10.39 -15.76 0.36
CA GLN A 92 -10.52 -14.94 -0.84
C GLN A 92 -11.42 -13.71 -0.62
N SER A 93 -12.50 -13.87 0.12
CA SER A 93 -13.36 -12.76 0.49
C SER A 93 -12.63 -11.74 1.37
N GLN A 94 -11.81 -12.21 2.31
CA GLN A 94 -11.00 -11.32 3.15
C GLN A 94 -9.97 -10.57 2.34
N VAL A 95 -9.37 -11.20 1.32
CA VAL A 95 -8.43 -10.53 0.41
C VAL A 95 -9.14 -9.37 -0.29
N ASP A 96 -10.32 -9.61 -0.85
CA ASP A 96 -11.08 -8.59 -1.55
C ASP A 96 -11.46 -7.44 -0.62
N ASP A 97 -11.88 -7.75 0.59
CA ASP A 97 -12.24 -6.73 1.59
C ASP A 97 -11.04 -5.87 1.96
N LEU A 98 -9.89 -6.48 2.19
CA LEU A 98 -8.69 -5.74 2.55
C LEU A 98 -8.15 -4.94 1.38
N LEU A 99 -8.23 -5.48 0.17
CA LEU A 99 -7.86 -4.72 -1.04
C LEU A 99 -8.70 -3.45 -1.17
N GLN A 100 -10.00 -3.55 -0.91
CA GLN A 100 -10.88 -2.38 -0.95
C GLN A 100 -10.45 -1.33 0.08
N ASP A 101 -10.13 -1.76 1.30
CA ASP A 101 -9.68 -0.85 2.36
C ASP A 101 -8.37 -0.14 1.98
N VAL A 102 -7.40 -0.89 1.44
CA VAL A 102 -6.13 -0.30 0.99
C VAL A 102 -6.34 0.68 -0.15
N GLU A 103 -7.20 0.32 -1.11
CA GLU A 103 -7.53 1.24 -2.21
C GLU A 103 -8.13 2.54 -1.69
N HIS A 104 -9.01 2.46 -0.70
CA HIS A 104 -9.59 3.65 -0.09
C HIS A 104 -8.51 4.57 0.48
N VAL A 105 -7.55 4.02 1.20
CA VAL A 105 -6.43 4.81 1.73
C VAL A 105 -5.65 5.46 0.60
N ILE A 106 -5.26 4.67 -0.41
CA ILE A 106 -4.43 5.16 -1.51
C ILE A 106 -5.14 6.28 -2.28
N TYR A 107 -6.42 6.13 -2.59
CA TYR A 107 -7.16 7.17 -3.30
C TYR A 107 -7.24 8.49 -2.52
N ASN A 108 -7.18 8.43 -1.21
CA ASN A 108 -7.21 9.63 -0.38
C ASN A 108 -5.83 10.24 -0.14
N LEU A 109 -4.75 9.61 -0.63
CA LEU A 109 -3.38 10.12 -0.53
C LEU A 109 -2.87 10.74 -1.82
N GLY A 110 -3.59 10.59 -2.92
CA GLY A 110 -3.14 10.84 -4.29
C GLY A 110 -2.36 12.12 -4.57
N ASP A 111 -2.51 13.15 -3.75
CA ASP A 111 -1.80 14.41 -3.89
C ASP A 111 -1.37 14.85 -2.49
N ASN A 112 -0.06 14.90 -2.27
CA ASN A 112 0.47 15.33 -0.97
C ASN A 112 1.71 16.20 -1.17
N PRO A 113 1.52 17.52 -1.29
CA PRO A 113 2.62 18.45 -1.56
C PRO A 113 3.71 18.44 -0.47
N ASP A 114 3.35 18.20 0.78
CA ASP A 114 4.32 18.18 1.88
C ASP A 114 5.36 17.07 1.71
N LYS A 115 4.99 15.98 1.02
CA LYS A 115 5.91 14.88 0.72
C LYS A 115 6.47 14.97 -0.69
N GLY A 116 6.10 15.99 -1.44
CA GLY A 116 6.48 16.14 -2.83
C GLY A 116 5.74 15.21 -3.77
N ILE A 117 4.71 14.52 -3.29
CA ILE A 117 3.93 13.58 -4.09
C ILE A 117 2.97 14.36 -4.99
N LEU A 118 3.07 14.11 -6.30
CA LEU A 118 2.18 14.72 -7.28
C LEU A 118 0.98 13.83 -7.57
N ASP A 119 1.18 12.51 -7.59
CA ASP A 119 0.12 11.55 -7.90
C ASP A 119 0.52 10.15 -7.46
N ILE A 120 -0.47 9.35 -7.08
CA ILE A 120 -0.30 7.93 -6.80
C ILE A 120 -1.34 7.19 -7.64
N THR A 121 -0.86 6.30 -8.50
CA THR A 121 -1.72 5.50 -9.38
C THR A 121 -1.59 4.03 -9.04
N ILE A 122 -2.72 3.34 -8.92
CA ILE A 122 -2.73 1.89 -8.81
C ILE A 122 -2.63 1.33 -10.22
N SER A 123 -1.51 0.69 -10.52
CA SER A 123 -1.26 0.18 -11.88
C SER A 123 -1.74 -1.25 -12.06
N ASN A 124 -1.79 -2.04 -11.01
CA ASN A 124 -2.22 -3.43 -11.09
C ASN A 124 -2.61 -3.96 -9.71
N ILE A 125 -3.59 -4.86 -9.70
CA ILE A 125 -4.00 -5.60 -8.51
C ILE A 125 -4.11 -7.07 -8.91
N SER A 126 -3.47 -7.95 -8.13
CA SER A 126 -3.54 -9.38 -8.36
C SER A 126 -3.75 -10.14 -7.05
N THR A 127 -4.25 -11.36 -7.16
CA THR A 127 -4.49 -12.23 -6.01
C THR A 127 -3.98 -13.62 -6.32
N ASP A 128 -3.92 -14.47 -5.29
CA ASP A 128 -3.57 -15.87 -5.45
C ASP A 128 -4.72 -16.72 -6.03
N GLU A 129 -5.88 -16.12 -6.25
CA GLU A 129 -7.07 -16.80 -6.78
C GLU A 129 -7.53 -18.01 -5.94
N GLY A 130 -7.22 -17.99 -4.63
CA GLY A 130 -7.59 -19.07 -3.73
C GLY A 130 -6.65 -20.26 -3.73
N LEU A 131 -5.52 -20.18 -4.43
CA LEU A 131 -4.60 -21.32 -4.60
C LEU A 131 -3.88 -21.72 -3.32
N VAL A 132 -3.74 -20.82 -2.35
CA VAL A 132 -3.01 -21.08 -1.10
C VAL A 132 -3.94 -21.16 0.11
N THR A 133 -5.21 -21.45 -0.10
CA THR A 133 -6.17 -21.66 0.99
C THR A 133 -5.60 -22.61 2.06
N PRO A 134 -5.71 -22.33 3.36
CA PRO A 134 -6.56 -21.30 4.02
C PRO A 134 -5.97 -19.89 4.08
N TYR A 135 -4.87 -19.64 3.41
CA TYR A 135 -4.27 -18.31 3.33
C TYR A 135 -4.75 -17.61 2.07
N GLY A 136 -4.77 -16.29 2.11
CA GLY A 136 -5.08 -15.46 0.97
C GLY A 136 -4.00 -14.42 0.76
N LEU A 137 -3.63 -14.20 -0.49
CA LEU A 137 -2.62 -13.22 -0.88
C LEU A 137 -3.22 -12.22 -1.85
N GLY A 138 -2.87 -10.95 -1.65
CA GLY A 138 -3.17 -9.90 -2.61
C GLY A 138 -1.94 -9.04 -2.81
N GLU A 139 -1.85 -8.45 -3.99
CA GLU A 139 -0.73 -7.57 -4.33
C GLU A 139 -1.26 -6.37 -5.09
N ILE A 140 -0.85 -5.18 -4.65
CA ILE A 140 -1.19 -3.93 -5.31
C ILE A 140 0.12 -3.30 -5.77
N GLU A 141 0.20 -2.99 -7.06
CA GLU A 141 1.33 -2.28 -7.63
C GLU A 141 0.96 -0.83 -7.83
N LEU A 142 1.82 0.06 -7.33
CA LEU A 142 1.62 1.50 -7.37
C LEU A 142 2.70 2.16 -8.22
N GLU A 143 2.31 3.27 -8.86
CA GLU A 143 3.26 4.21 -9.45
C GLU A 143 3.09 5.53 -8.71
N ILE A 144 4.17 6.02 -8.11
CA ILE A 144 4.15 7.25 -7.33
C ILE A 144 5.00 8.28 -8.06
N LEU A 145 4.33 9.33 -8.55
CA LEU A 145 5.02 10.44 -9.21
C LEU A 145 5.35 11.49 -8.16
N TYR A 146 6.61 11.85 -8.05
CA TYR A 146 7.03 12.82 -7.05
C TYR A 146 8.18 13.71 -7.55
N ILE A 147 8.41 14.82 -6.83
CA ILE A 147 9.45 15.77 -7.14
C ILE A 147 10.70 15.45 -6.34
N LEU A 148 11.81 15.31 -7.05
CA LEU A 148 13.14 15.19 -6.45
C LEU A 148 13.72 16.58 -6.21
N GLU A 149 14.46 16.73 -5.16
CA GLU A 149 15.20 17.95 -4.89
C GLU A 149 16.62 17.66 -4.47
#